data_bd910389ea923ebdd75b41b796180f58
#
_entry.id   bd910389ea923ebdd75b41b796180f58
#
_cell.length_a   1.000
_cell.length_b   1.000
_cell.length_c   1.000
_cell.angle_alpha   90.00
_cell.angle_beta   90.00
_cell.angle_gamma   90.00
#
_symmetry.space_group_name_H-M   'P 1'
#
loop_
_entity.id
_entity.type
_entity.pdbx_description
1 polymer ?
#
loop_
_entity_poly.entity_id
_entity_poly.type
_entity_poly.pdbx_seq_one_letter_code
_entity_poly.pdbx_strand_id
1 'polypeptide(L)'
;GRVVTGNQEQPLIEDGSVVLDGNTVLEVGNYRDLKEKYADATFVDAKGGLIMPAFINTHEHIYSAMARGMSINGYNPNGFLEILDGFWWTIDRNLDNELTYLSAMTTYIDCIKNGVTTIFDHHASFGEIEGSLFAIEKAARETGVRSCLCYEISDRDGEDKMKAAVKENVDFANYAKKDDSDMIAGMMGMHASFTISDKSMEYAMSRKPEDIGCHIHVAEGIEDLYSCLKVHNQRIVDRLYDWKVLGDKSLLAHCIYINPHEMDLIKHTNTCVVHNP
;
A
#
# COMPACT_ATOMS: atom_id res chain seq x y z
N GLY A 1 18.00 -24.08 11.43
CA GLY A 1 16.62 -24.37 10.98
C GLY A 1 16.55 -24.61 9.48
N ARG A 2 15.34 -24.70 8.92
CA ARG A 2 15.14 -24.76 7.45
C ARG A 2 15.03 -23.36 6.90
N VAL A 3 15.78 -23.04 5.82
CA VAL A 3 15.76 -21.72 5.21
C VAL A 3 15.11 -21.80 3.82
N VAL A 4 14.03 -21.06 3.64
CA VAL A 4 13.43 -20.78 2.33
C VAL A 4 14.15 -19.58 1.72
N THR A 5 14.82 -19.77 0.58
CA THR A 5 15.72 -18.76 0.02
C THR A 5 15.05 -17.83 -0.99
N GLY A 6 13.91 -18.25 -1.58
CA GLY A 6 13.32 -17.58 -2.75
C GLY A 6 14.11 -17.79 -4.05
N ASN A 7 15.25 -18.50 -4.01
CA ASN A 7 16.05 -18.83 -5.20
C ASN A 7 15.50 -20.10 -5.86
N GLN A 8 15.26 -20.06 -7.16
CA GLN A 8 14.72 -21.20 -7.91
C GLN A 8 15.68 -22.39 -7.99
N GLU A 9 17.00 -22.14 -7.99
CA GLU A 9 18.00 -23.21 -8.06
C GLU A 9 18.18 -23.93 -6.72
N GLN A 10 18.00 -23.23 -5.59
CA GLN A 10 18.10 -23.78 -4.26
C GLN A 10 16.99 -23.22 -3.36
N PRO A 11 15.74 -23.63 -3.55
CA PRO A 11 14.59 -23.02 -2.86
C PRO A 11 14.56 -23.29 -1.36
N LEU A 12 15.21 -24.35 -0.89
CA LEU A 12 15.23 -24.78 0.51
C LEU A 12 16.62 -25.26 0.93
N ILE A 13 17.06 -24.83 2.11
CA ILE A 13 18.27 -25.36 2.81
C ILE A 13 17.80 -26.00 4.09
N GLU A 14 17.90 -27.34 4.22
CA GLU A 14 17.36 -28.11 5.35
C GLU A 14 18.05 -27.79 6.70
N ASP A 15 19.37 -27.63 6.70
CA ASP A 15 20.15 -27.23 7.87
C ASP A 15 20.82 -25.88 7.59
N GLY A 16 19.96 -24.87 7.42
CA GLY A 16 20.38 -23.53 7.00
C GLY A 16 20.44 -22.51 8.11
N SER A 17 21.15 -21.44 7.83
CA SER A 17 21.23 -20.22 8.63
C SER A 17 21.24 -18.99 7.74
N VAL A 18 20.86 -17.86 8.34
CA VAL A 18 20.93 -16.53 7.75
C VAL A 18 21.81 -15.68 8.66
N VAL A 19 22.80 -15.02 8.09
CA VAL A 19 23.68 -14.09 8.79
C VAL A 19 23.25 -12.67 8.51
N LEU A 20 23.08 -11.89 9.56
CA LEU A 20 22.65 -10.48 9.48
C LEU A 20 23.74 -9.57 10.03
N ASP A 21 23.88 -8.40 9.42
CA ASP A 21 24.61 -7.26 9.98
C ASP A 21 23.69 -6.04 9.97
N GLY A 22 23.29 -5.61 11.17
CA GLY A 22 22.26 -4.59 11.33
C GLY A 22 20.96 -5.00 10.62
N ASN A 23 20.58 -4.26 9.57
CA ASN A 23 19.38 -4.48 8.75
C ASN A 23 19.64 -5.22 7.42
N THR A 24 20.86 -5.73 7.22
CA THR A 24 21.27 -6.35 5.95
C THR A 24 21.49 -7.84 6.12
N VAL A 25 21.00 -8.63 5.16
CA VAL A 25 21.33 -10.05 5.03
C VAL A 25 22.71 -10.16 4.37
N LEU A 26 23.73 -10.60 5.13
CA LEU A 26 25.08 -10.78 4.61
C LEU A 26 25.23 -12.07 3.84
N GLU A 27 24.70 -13.18 4.38
CA GLU A 27 24.89 -14.49 3.79
C GLU A 27 23.78 -15.45 4.22
N VAL A 28 23.43 -16.35 3.30
CA VAL A 28 22.48 -17.45 3.53
C VAL A 28 23.16 -18.73 3.11
N GLY A 29 23.16 -19.76 3.96
CA GLY A 29 23.85 -20.99 3.63
C GLY A 29 23.70 -22.08 4.69
N ASN A 30 24.55 -23.12 4.59
CA ASN A 30 24.56 -24.21 5.54
C ASN A 30 25.00 -23.73 6.94
N TYR A 31 24.30 -24.18 7.98
CA TYR A 31 24.57 -23.76 9.36
C TYR A 31 25.99 -24.00 9.82
N ARG A 32 26.60 -25.17 9.48
CA ARG A 32 27.96 -25.52 9.96
C ARG A 32 28.99 -24.56 9.39
N ASP A 33 28.90 -24.28 8.08
CA ASP A 33 29.84 -23.44 7.36
C ASP A 33 29.76 -21.98 7.85
N LEU A 34 28.53 -21.48 8.02
CA LEU A 34 28.29 -20.11 8.50
C LEU A 34 28.69 -19.94 9.97
N LYS A 35 28.45 -20.96 10.81
CA LYS A 35 28.86 -20.90 12.21
C LYS A 35 30.39 -20.84 12.39
N GLU A 36 31.13 -21.55 11.54
CA GLU A 36 32.59 -21.49 11.53
C GLU A 36 33.10 -20.13 11.07
N LYS A 37 32.52 -19.64 9.95
CA LYS A 37 32.92 -18.37 9.33
C LYS A 37 32.59 -17.14 10.19
N TYR A 38 31.50 -17.18 10.94
CA TYR A 38 30.98 -16.08 11.78
C TYR A 38 30.93 -16.50 13.26
N ALA A 39 32.05 -17.04 13.77
CA ALA A 39 32.12 -17.60 15.12
C ALA A 39 31.77 -16.59 16.25
N ASP A 40 32.05 -15.30 16.03
CA ASP A 40 31.79 -14.21 16.98
C ASP A 40 30.39 -13.63 16.89
N ALA A 41 29.55 -14.07 15.93
CA ALA A 41 28.19 -13.56 15.77
C ALA A 41 27.27 -14.09 16.89
N THR A 42 26.34 -13.27 17.34
CA THR A 42 25.27 -13.70 18.25
C THR A 42 24.38 -14.72 17.57
N PHE A 43 24.28 -15.91 18.15
CA PHE A 43 23.48 -17.00 17.60
C PHE A 43 22.05 -16.99 18.16
N VAL A 44 21.07 -17.03 17.26
CA VAL A 44 19.64 -17.21 17.56
C VAL A 44 19.19 -18.55 17.01
N ASP A 45 18.81 -19.48 17.87
CA ASP A 45 18.34 -20.82 17.48
C ASP A 45 16.89 -20.77 17.01
N ALA A 46 16.66 -21.11 15.74
CA ALA A 46 15.32 -21.25 15.16
C ALA A 46 14.56 -22.50 15.66
N LYS A 47 15.18 -23.34 16.50
CA LYS A 47 14.58 -24.55 17.13
C LYS A 47 13.92 -25.49 16.11
N GLY A 48 14.56 -25.68 14.96
CA GLY A 48 14.02 -26.48 13.85
C GLY A 48 12.89 -25.81 13.05
N GLY A 49 12.60 -24.55 13.35
CA GLY A 49 11.60 -23.76 12.65
C GLY A 49 12.03 -23.39 11.23
N LEU A 50 11.14 -22.68 10.52
CA LEU A 50 11.35 -22.18 9.18
C LEU A 50 11.84 -20.73 9.25
N ILE A 51 12.92 -20.43 8.52
CA ILE A 51 13.41 -19.08 8.28
C ILE A 51 13.08 -18.74 6.82
N MET A 52 12.41 -17.63 6.58
CA MET A 52 11.96 -17.24 5.24
C MET A 52 11.90 -15.71 5.12
N PRO A 53 11.90 -15.15 3.89
CA PRO A 53 11.58 -13.76 3.70
C PRO A 53 10.22 -13.42 4.34
N ALA A 54 10.14 -12.25 4.97
CA ALA A 54 8.90 -11.80 5.60
C ALA A 54 7.81 -11.50 4.55
N PHE A 55 6.57 -11.43 5.01
CA PHE A 55 5.44 -11.06 4.15
C PHE A 55 5.43 -9.56 3.86
N ILE A 56 4.94 -9.22 2.67
CA ILE A 56 4.68 -7.87 2.21
C ILE A 56 3.17 -7.73 2.01
N ASN A 57 2.55 -6.79 2.73
CA ASN A 57 1.16 -6.41 2.48
C ASN A 57 1.17 -5.28 1.43
N THR A 58 0.75 -5.58 0.22
CA THR A 58 0.85 -4.68 -0.93
C THR A 58 -0.36 -3.78 -1.14
N HIS A 59 -1.39 -3.91 -0.33
CA HIS A 59 -2.54 -2.99 -0.29
C HIS A 59 -3.21 -3.07 1.08
N GLU A 60 -3.20 -1.97 1.80
CA GLU A 60 -3.75 -1.83 3.15
C GLU A 60 -4.49 -0.51 3.28
N HIS A 61 -5.43 -0.47 4.20
CA HIS A 61 -6.11 0.73 4.65
C HIS A 61 -5.91 0.89 6.15
N ILE A 62 -4.76 1.41 6.54
CA ILE A 62 -4.38 1.61 7.96
C ILE A 62 -5.48 2.34 8.73
N TYR A 63 -6.11 3.34 8.13
CA TYR A 63 -7.18 4.12 8.76
C TYR A 63 -8.36 3.27 9.24
N SER A 64 -8.56 2.10 8.68
CA SER A 64 -9.66 1.20 8.99
C SER A 64 -9.46 0.35 10.25
N ALA A 65 -8.29 0.38 10.87
CA ALA A 65 -7.95 -0.50 12.01
C ALA A 65 -8.94 -0.36 13.18
N MET A 66 -9.40 0.85 13.46
CA MET A 66 -10.34 1.14 14.53
C MET A 66 -11.80 0.76 14.20
N ALA A 67 -12.09 0.45 12.94
CA ALA A 67 -13.42 0.00 12.51
C ALA A 67 -13.68 -1.49 12.74
N ARG A 68 -12.67 -2.25 13.15
CA ARG A 68 -12.78 -3.69 13.39
C ARG A 68 -13.84 -3.99 14.44
N GLY A 69 -14.88 -4.73 14.06
CA GLY A 69 -16.02 -5.06 14.93
C GLY A 69 -17.03 -3.92 15.16
N MET A 70 -16.85 -2.77 14.51
CA MET A 70 -17.80 -1.66 14.56
C MET A 70 -19.10 -2.02 13.86
N SER A 71 -20.22 -1.63 14.44
CA SER A 71 -21.54 -1.72 13.82
C SER A 71 -22.25 -0.37 13.91
N ILE A 72 -22.95 0.01 12.86
CA ILE A 72 -23.75 1.24 12.81
C ILE A 72 -25.21 0.85 12.94
N ASN A 73 -25.91 1.37 13.97
CA ASN A 73 -27.31 1.07 14.20
C ASN A 73 -28.19 1.53 13.01
N GLY A 74 -29.01 0.61 12.50
CA GLY A 74 -29.91 0.88 11.39
C GLY A 74 -29.25 0.97 10.01
N TYR A 75 -27.94 0.72 9.92
CA TYR A 75 -27.21 0.67 8.67
C TYR A 75 -27.29 -0.75 8.07
N ASN A 76 -27.89 -0.86 6.90
CA ASN A 76 -28.05 -2.11 6.16
C ASN A 76 -27.83 -1.86 4.67
N PRO A 77 -26.56 -1.80 4.20
CA PRO A 77 -26.24 -1.46 2.83
C PRO A 77 -26.68 -2.56 1.86
N ASN A 78 -27.17 -2.18 0.68
CA ASN A 78 -27.56 -3.09 -0.39
C ASN A 78 -26.49 -3.30 -1.47
N GLY A 79 -25.39 -2.53 -1.41
CA GLY A 79 -24.33 -2.62 -2.40
C GLY A 79 -23.08 -1.85 -2.06
N PHE A 80 -22.11 -1.96 -2.94
CA PHE A 80 -20.75 -1.43 -2.77
C PHE A 80 -20.73 0.09 -2.47
N LEU A 81 -21.45 0.90 -3.26
CA LEU A 81 -21.45 2.36 -3.07
C LEU A 81 -22.06 2.77 -1.73
N GLU A 82 -23.10 2.06 -1.26
CA GLU A 82 -23.68 2.34 0.04
C GLU A 82 -22.72 1.98 1.18
N ILE A 83 -21.90 0.92 1.03
CA ILE A 83 -20.85 0.57 1.98
C ILE A 83 -19.79 1.66 2.03
N LEU A 84 -19.36 2.19 0.89
CA LEU A 84 -18.42 3.30 0.83
C LEU A 84 -18.96 4.54 1.54
N ASP A 85 -20.13 5.04 1.11
CA ASP A 85 -20.68 6.31 1.60
C ASP A 85 -21.11 6.24 3.08
N GLY A 86 -21.83 5.19 3.44
CA GLY A 86 -22.39 5.06 4.79
C GLY A 86 -21.43 4.56 5.86
N PHE A 87 -20.32 3.90 5.49
CA PHE A 87 -19.38 3.33 6.44
C PHE A 87 -17.98 3.92 6.29
N TRP A 88 -17.27 3.64 5.20
CA TRP A 88 -15.86 4.01 5.06
C TRP A 88 -15.63 5.52 5.01
N TRP A 89 -16.42 6.24 4.21
CA TRP A 89 -16.33 7.70 4.11
C TRP A 89 -16.84 8.43 5.35
N THR A 90 -17.66 7.77 6.17
CA THR A 90 -18.05 8.28 7.48
C THR A 90 -16.88 8.17 8.45
N ILE A 91 -16.16 7.06 8.45
CA ILE A 91 -15.00 6.86 9.31
C ILE A 91 -13.90 7.88 8.96
N ASP A 92 -13.50 7.96 7.71
CA ASP A 92 -12.37 8.79 7.28
C ASP A 92 -12.62 10.31 7.50
N ARG A 93 -13.89 10.76 7.39
CA ARG A 93 -14.25 12.15 7.71
C ARG A 93 -14.15 12.49 9.21
N ASN A 94 -14.07 11.50 10.08
CA ASN A 94 -13.96 11.66 11.52
C ASN A 94 -12.57 11.34 12.09
N LEU A 95 -11.60 11.03 11.23
CA LEU A 95 -10.21 10.80 11.64
C LEU A 95 -9.43 12.10 11.70
N ASP A 96 -8.73 12.31 12.80
CA ASP A 96 -7.65 13.27 12.96
C ASP A 96 -6.28 12.56 12.93
N ASN A 97 -5.20 13.32 13.06
CA ASN A 97 -3.84 12.78 13.01
C ASN A 97 -3.50 11.91 14.24
N GLU A 98 -4.14 12.13 15.39
CA GLU A 98 -3.97 11.28 16.57
C GLU A 98 -4.59 9.90 16.35
N LEU A 99 -5.84 9.84 15.87
CA LEU A 99 -6.52 8.59 15.53
C LEU A 99 -5.82 7.86 14.37
N THR A 100 -5.33 8.58 13.39
CA THR A 100 -4.51 8.04 12.29
C THR A 100 -3.24 7.36 12.83
N TYR A 101 -2.51 8.02 13.73
CA TYR A 101 -1.34 7.43 14.39
C TYR A 101 -1.71 6.18 15.20
N LEU A 102 -2.79 6.20 15.97
CA LEU A 102 -3.23 5.04 16.76
C LEU A 102 -3.68 3.88 15.88
N SER A 103 -4.36 4.16 14.75
CA SER A 103 -4.69 3.15 13.76
C SER A 103 -3.44 2.51 13.17
N ALA A 104 -2.43 3.32 12.85
CA ALA A 104 -1.14 2.83 12.35
C ALA A 104 -0.43 1.95 13.37
N MET A 105 -0.33 2.38 14.62
CA MET A 105 0.26 1.56 15.69
C MET A 105 -0.43 0.22 15.84
N THR A 106 -1.76 0.19 15.78
CA THR A 106 -2.56 -1.03 15.89
C THR A 106 -2.26 -1.98 14.72
N THR A 107 -2.29 -1.47 13.48
CA THR A 107 -1.99 -2.25 12.27
C THR A 107 -0.57 -2.78 12.29
N TYR A 108 0.42 -1.95 12.62
CA TYR A 108 1.83 -2.36 12.64
C TYR A 108 2.12 -3.43 13.70
N ILE A 109 1.51 -3.34 14.88
CA ILE A 109 1.63 -4.39 15.90
C ILE A 109 1.07 -5.72 15.39
N ASP A 110 -0.08 -5.69 14.71
CA ASP A 110 -0.66 -6.89 14.10
C ASP A 110 0.22 -7.43 12.97
N CYS A 111 0.81 -6.56 12.15
CA CYS A 111 1.77 -6.94 11.11
C CYS A 111 2.99 -7.67 11.68
N ILE A 112 3.62 -7.12 12.70
CA ILE A 112 4.77 -7.75 13.38
C ILE A 112 4.41 -9.14 13.91
N LYS A 113 3.25 -9.28 14.55
CA LYS A 113 2.78 -10.57 15.08
C LYS A 113 2.53 -11.61 14.00
N ASN A 114 2.22 -11.20 12.79
CA ASN A 114 1.92 -12.07 11.65
C ASN A 114 3.08 -12.17 10.64
N GLY A 115 4.24 -11.60 10.93
CA GLY A 115 5.44 -11.69 10.08
C GLY A 115 5.39 -10.81 8.84
N VAL A 116 4.54 -9.78 8.83
CA VAL A 116 4.53 -8.73 7.80
C VAL A 116 5.51 -7.63 8.20
N THR A 117 6.50 -7.35 7.37
CA THR A 117 7.55 -6.35 7.64
C THR A 117 7.52 -5.17 6.68
N THR A 118 6.67 -5.23 5.66
CA THR A 118 6.52 -4.15 4.68
C THR A 118 5.03 -3.98 4.33
N ILE A 119 4.56 -2.73 4.34
CA ILE A 119 3.18 -2.36 3.99
C ILE A 119 3.18 -1.33 2.87
N PHE A 120 2.22 -1.46 1.95
CA PHE A 120 1.80 -0.42 1.02
C PHE A 120 0.42 0.06 1.47
N ASP A 121 0.37 1.23 2.11
CA ASP A 121 -0.87 1.80 2.65
C ASP A 121 -1.52 2.76 1.67
N HIS A 122 -2.83 2.69 1.59
CA HIS A 122 -3.69 3.60 0.83
C HIS A 122 -4.59 4.34 1.82
N HIS A 123 -4.12 5.51 2.29
CA HIS A 123 -4.68 6.22 3.43
C HIS A 123 -5.79 7.20 3.05
N ALA A 124 -6.78 7.31 3.92
CA ALA A 124 -7.84 8.32 3.87
C ALA A 124 -8.16 8.82 5.29
N SER A 125 -8.14 10.15 5.47
CA SER A 125 -8.53 10.84 6.71
C SER A 125 -9.05 12.24 6.36
N PHE A 126 -10.23 12.32 5.73
CA PHE A 126 -10.78 13.59 5.26
C PHE A 126 -11.18 14.56 6.40
N GLY A 127 -11.19 14.10 7.66
CA GLY A 127 -11.27 14.97 8.85
C GLY A 127 -10.03 15.85 8.97
N GLU A 128 -8.83 15.27 8.85
CA GLU A 128 -7.56 15.98 8.88
C GLU A 128 -6.58 15.35 7.89
N ILE A 129 -6.38 16.02 6.74
CA ILE A 129 -5.55 15.51 5.64
C ILE A 129 -4.07 15.80 5.88
N GLU A 130 -3.76 17.07 6.16
CA GLU A 130 -2.39 17.56 6.27
C GLU A 130 -1.67 16.92 7.46
N GLY A 131 -0.52 16.29 7.20
CA GLY A 131 0.29 15.61 8.21
C GLY A 131 -0.11 14.17 8.51
N SER A 132 -1.18 13.65 7.89
CA SER A 132 -1.66 12.29 8.15
C SER A 132 -0.67 11.20 7.74
N LEU A 133 0.01 11.33 6.59
CA LEU A 133 1.05 10.39 6.18
C LEU A 133 2.27 10.45 7.10
N PHE A 134 2.57 11.62 7.66
CA PHE A 134 3.65 11.79 8.64
C PHE A 134 3.29 11.19 10.02
N ALA A 135 2.00 11.19 10.39
CA ALA A 135 1.53 10.49 11.57
C ALA A 135 1.70 8.97 11.44
N ILE A 136 1.41 8.42 10.25
CA ILE A 136 1.65 7.00 9.94
C ILE A 136 3.16 6.69 9.92
N GLU A 137 3.97 7.55 9.29
CA GLU A 137 5.43 7.40 9.23
C GLU A 137 6.05 7.34 10.64
N LYS A 138 5.60 8.19 11.54
CA LYS A 138 6.04 8.15 12.94
C LYS A 138 5.81 6.77 13.57
N ALA A 139 4.61 6.21 13.40
CA ALA A 139 4.29 4.88 13.90
C ALA A 139 5.13 3.78 13.20
N ALA A 140 5.38 3.90 11.90
CA ALA A 140 6.24 3.00 11.13
C ALA A 140 7.66 2.95 11.70
N ARG A 141 8.25 4.10 12.01
CA ARG A 141 9.60 4.18 12.62
C ARG A 141 9.64 3.62 14.03
N GLU A 142 8.64 3.91 14.85
CA GLU A 142 8.57 3.40 16.22
C GLU A 142 8.42 1.87 16.28
N THR A 143 7.76 1.29 15.29
CA THR A 143 7.52 -0.17 15.21
C THR A 143 8.56 -0.91 14.38
N GLY A 144 9.30 -0.22 13.51
CA GLY A 144 10.28 -0.82 12.60
C GLY A 144 9.64 -1.51 11.39
N VAL A 145 8.38 -1.22 11.04
CA VAL A 145 7.72 -1.77 9.84
C VAL A 145 7.96 -0.84 8.65
N ARG A 146 8.56 -1.37 7.60
CA ARG A 146 8.79 -0.61 6.35
C ARG A 146 7.45 -0.25 5.70
N SER A 147 7.31 1.01 5.26
CA SER A 147 6.04 1.50 4.76
C SER A 147 6.18 2.33 3.48
N CYS A 148 5.39 1.99 2.47
CA CYS A 148 5.15 2.81 1.30
C CYS A 148 3.76 3.42 1.44
N LEU A 149 3.68 4.75 1.54
CA LEU A 149 2.47 5.46 1.92
C LEU A 149 1.96 6.33 0.79
N CYS A 150 0.64 6.42 0.67
CA CYS A 150 -0.02 7.39 -0.18
C CYS A 150 -1.36 7.83 0.41
N TYR A 151 -1.81 9.02 0.05
CA TYR A 151 -3.09 9.59 0.45
C TYR A 151 -4.11 9.49 -0.68
N GLU A 152 -5.33 9.12 -0.36
CA GLU A 152 -6.45 8.97 -1.28
C GLU A 152 -6.94 10.31 -1.86
N ILE A 153 -6.59 10.61 -3.10
CA ILE A 153 -7.14 11.75 -3.83
C ILE A 153 -8.56 11.41 -4.31
N SER A 154 -9.52 12.29 -4.03
CA SER A 154 -10.92 12.13 -4.43
C SER A 154 -11.62 13.49 -4.49
N ASP A 155 -12.61 13.62 -5.38
CA ASP A 155 -13.45 14.82 -5.52
C ASP A 155 -14.66 14.84 -4.57
N ARG A 156 -14.90 13.75 -3.82
CA ARG A 156 -16.11 13.55 -3.02
C ARG A 156 -16.35 14.59 -1.93
N ASP A 157 -15.30 15.19 -1.41
CA ASP A 157 -15.38 16.25 -0.38
C ASP A 157 -14.93 17.63 -0.89
N GLY A 158 -14.95 17.81 -2.22
CA GLY A 158 -14.72 19.08 -2.90
C GLY A 158 -13.27 19.39 -3.27
N GLU A 159 -13.10 20.46 -4.05
CA GLU A 159 -11.81 20.82 -4.68
C GLU A 159 -10.71 21.13 -3.66
N ASP A 160 -11.02 21.76 -2.54
CA ASP A 160 -10.03 22.14 -1.53
C ASP A 160 -9.44 20.87 -0.86
N LYS A 161 -10.29 19.91 -0.52
CA LYS A 161 -9.85 18.62 0.06
C LYS A 161 -9.06 17.80 -0.97
N MET A 162 -9.49 17.78 -2.23
CA MET A 162 -8.74 17.14 -3.32
C MET A 162 -7.33 17.74 -3.46
N LYS A 163 -7.21 19.07 -3.46
CA LYS A 163 -5.91 19.76 -3.54
C LYS A 163 -5.03 19.49 -2.32
N ALA A 164 -5.62 19.45 -1.11
CA ALA A 164 -4.90 19.09 0.11
C ALA A 164 -4.36 17.66 0.03
N ALA A 165 -5.15 16.70 -0.47
CA ALA A 165 -4.74 15.31 -0.68
C ALA A 165 -3.58 15.19 -1.69
N VAL A 166 -3.61 15.94 -2.80
CA VAL A 166 -2.48 16.00 -3.75
C VAL A 166 -1.24 16.57 -3.06
N LYS A 167 -1.38 17.66 -2.30
CA LYS A 167 -0.26 18.27 -1.57
C LYS A 167 0.36 17.30 -0.57
N GLU A 168 -0.46 16.58 0.22
CA GLU A 168 0.01 15.59 1.20
C GLU A 168 0.85 14.48 0.52
N ASN A 169 0.37 13.91 -0.60
CA ASN A 169 1.14 12.95 -1.38
C ASN A 169 2.49 13.51 -1.84
N VAL A 170 2.49 14.71 -2.42
CA VAL A 170 3.70 15.32 -2.98
C VAL A 170 4.71 15.65 -1.88
N ASP A 171 4.25 16.24 -0.79
CA ASP A 171 5.12 16.61 0.33
C ASP A 171 5.73 15.37 0.98
N PHE A 172 4.92 14.33 1.22
CA PHE A 172 5.40 13.08 1.79
C PHE A 172 6.38 12.36 0.85
N ALA A 173 6.07 12.24 -0.44
CA ALA A 173 6.96 11.60 -1.39
C ALA A 173 8.32 12.31 -1.50
N ASN A 174 8.32 13.65 -1.51
CA ASN A 174 9.55 14.43 -1.51
C ASN A 174 10.34 14.34 -0.19
N TYR A 175 9.66 14.15 0.93
CA TYR A 175 10.29 13.87 2.22
C TYR A 175 10.90 12.46 2.23
N ALA A 176 10.12 11.45 1.88
CA ALA A 176 10.56 10.05 1.85
C ALA A 176 11.75 9.82 0.92
N LYS A 177 11.84 10.54 -0.20
CA LYS A 177 12.97 10.48 -1.13
C LYS A 177 14.31 10.89 -0.51
N LYS A 178 14.30 11.65 0.56
CA LYS A 178 15.52 12.11 1.26
C LYS A 178 15.91 11.19 2.41
N ASP A 179 15.13 10.16 2.66
CA ASP A 179 15.36 9.20 3.72
C ASP A 179 16.30 8.08 3.24
N ASP A 180 17.45 7.97 3.87
CA ASP A 180 18.48 6.97 3.54
C ASP A 180 18.29 5.64 4.31
N SER A 181 17.21 5.52 5.12
CA SER A 181 16.99 4.36 5.97
C SER A 181 16.29 3.18 5.29
N ASP A 182 15.77 3.36 4.07
CA ASP A 182 14.88 2.41 3.37
C ASP A 182 13.60 2.04 4.14
N MET A 183 13.23 2.84 5.16
CA MET A 183 12.06 2.58 5.99
C MET A 183 10.77 3.12 5.37
N ILE A 184 10.87 4.15 4.55
CA ILE A 184 9.68 4.83 4.01
C ILE A 184 9.83 5.11 2.52
N ALA A 185 8.72 5.04 1.82
CA ALA A 185 8.56 5.46 0.43
C ALA A 185 7.19 6.13 0.25
N GLY A 186 7.05 6.93 -0.80
CA GLY A 186 5.78 7.59 -1.14
C GLY A 186 5.31 7.24 -2.54
N MET A 187 3.99 7.20 -2.73
CA MET A 187 3.33 7.08 -4.03
C MET A 187 2.29 8.20 -4.20
N MET A 188 1.74 8.35 -5.41
CA MET A 188 0.57 9.19 -5.64
C MET A 188 -0.68 8.35 -5.46
N GLY A 189 -1.38 8.49 -4.33
CA GLY A 189 -2.63 7.79 -4.05
C GLY A 189 -3.82 8.41 -4.78
N MET A 190 -4.69 7.58 -5.31
CA MET A 190 -5.94 7.97 -5.96
C MET A 190 -7.03 7.00 -5.53
N HIS A 191 -8.24 7.48 -5.21
CA HIS A 191 -9.30 6.56 -4.79
C HIS A 191 -9.67 5.59 -5.91
N ALA A 192 -10.47 6.02 -6.86
CA ALA A 192 -10.94 5.20 -7.99
C ALA A 192 -11.36 6.09 -9.16
N SER A 193 -11.55 5.50 -10.34
CA SER A 193 -11.92 6.24 -11.54
C SER A 193 -13.21 7.05 -11.38
N PHE A 194 -14.20 6.51 -10.69
CA PHE A 194 -15.52 7.17 -10.53
C PHE A 194 -15.55 8.34 -9.53
N THR A 195 -14.50 8.50 -8.73
CA THR A 195 -14.41 9.59 -7.73
C THR A 195 -13.41 10.68 -8.10
N ILE A 196 -12.79 10.61 -9.28
CA ILE A 196 -11.80 11.58 -9.74
C ILE A 196 -12.19 12.07 -11.13
N SER A 197 -12.49 13.37 -11.25
CA SER A 197 -12.74 14.03 -12.53
C SER A 197 -11.45 14.18 -13.35
N ASP A 198 -11.57 14.44 -14.65
CA ASP A 198 -10.40 14.69 -15.50
C ASP A 198 -9.63 15.94 -15.05
N LYS A 199 -10.34 16.98 -14.56
CA LYS A 199 -9.70 18.19 -13.97
C LYS A 199 -8.81 17.81 -12.77
N SER A 200 -9.29 16.96 -11.88
CA SER A 200 -8.55 16.54 -10.69
C SER A 200 -7.43 15.56 -11.04
N MET A 201 -7.64 14.71 -12.04
CA MET A 201 -6.60 13.84 -12.58
C MET A 201 -5.45 14.66 -13.19
N GLU A 202 -5.75 15.67 -14.03
CA GLU A 202 -4.76 16.59 -14.57
C GLU A 202 -4.01 17.32 -13.47
N TYR A 203 -4.74 17.84 -12.46
CA TYR A 203 -4.13 18.54 -11.35
C TYR A 203 -3.16 17.65 -10.56
N ALA A 204 -3.54 16.40 -10.26
CA ALA A 204 -2.71 15.44 -9.56
C ALA A 204 -1.48 15.03 -10.39
N MET A 205 -1.69 14.61 -11.64
CA MET A 205 -0.62 14.12 -12.51
C MET A 205 0.40 15.21 -12.88
N SER A 206 -0.03 16.47 -13.03
CA SER A 206 0.89 17.60 -13.28
C SER A 206 1.81 17.91 -12.09
N ARG A 207 1.51 17.41 -10.89
CA ARG A 207 2.26 17.64 -9.66
C ARG A 207 2.98 16.40 -9.14
N LYS A 208 2.65 15.23 -9.68
CA LYS A 208 3.28 13.98 -9.31
C LYS A 208 4.79 14.03 -9.57
N PRO A 209 5.65 13.77 -8.57
CA PRO A 209 7.08 13.56 -8.81
C PRO A 209 7.32 12.46 -9.87
N GLU A 210 8.29 12.67 -10.77
CA GLU A 210 8.50 11.78 -11.93
C GLU A 210 8.89 10.36 -11.54
N ASP A 211 9.58 10.20 -10.43
CA ASP A 211 10.20 8.94 -9.99
C ASP A 211 9.31 8.08 -9.08
N ILE A 212 8.07 8.49 -8.79
CA ILE A 212 7.11 7.70 -8.03
C ILE A 212 5.99 7.14 -8.93
N GLY A 213 5.42 6.00 -8.51
CA GLY A 213 4.23 5.41 -9.12
C GLY A 213 2.93 5.95 -8.53
N CYS A 214 1.82 5.41 -9.03
CA CYS A 214 0.47 5.68 -8.52
C CYS A 214 -0.08 4.44 -7.82
N HIS A 215 -0.96 4.62 -6.83
CA HIS A 215 -1.70 3.56 -6.18
C HIS A 215 -3.19 3.90 -6.23
N ILE A 216 -4.00 3.05 -6.87
CA ILE A 216 -5.41 3.32 -7.17
C ILE A 216 -6.24 2.03 -7.13
N HIS A 217 -7.50 2.12 -6.67
CA HIS A 217 -8.49 1.05 -6.82
C HIS A 217 -9.02 1.03 -8.25
N VAL A 218 -9.08 -0.15 -8.85
CA VAL A 218 -9.46 -0.32 -10.26
C VAL A 218 -10.52 -1.40 -10.40
N ALA A 219 -11.68 -1.02 -10.88
CA ALA A 219 -12.75 -1.96 -11.21
C ALA A 219 -13.05 -2.96 -10.08
N GLU A 220 -13.07 -2.52 -8.83
CA GLU A 220 -13.43 -3.33 -7.66
C GLU A 220 -14.91 -3.66 -7.68
N GLY A 221 -15.76 -2.64 -7.83
CA GLY A 221 -17.19 -2.78 -8.10
C GLY A 221 -17.52 -2.57 -9.58
N ILE A 222 -18.58 -3.20 -10.04
CA ILE A 222 -19.07 -3.03 -11.43
C ILE A 222 -19.50 -1.57 -11.69
N GLU A 223 -19.86 -0.86 -10.64
CA GLU A 223 -20.28 0.54 -10.66
C GLU A 223 -19.16 1.46 -11.15
N ASP A 224 -17.91 1.18 -10.76
CA ASP A 224 -16.73 1.93 -11.22
C ASP A 224 -16.59 1.82 -12.76
N LEU A 225 -16.71 0.60 -13.30
CA LEU A 225 -16.68 0.37 -14.74
C LEU A 225 -17.82 1.11 -15.46
N TYR A 226 -19.07 0.98 -15.00
CA TYR A 226 -20.19 1.64 -15.64
C TYR A 226 -20.12 3.16 -15.55
N SER A 227 -19.65 3.69 -14.45
CA SER A 227 -19.39 5.12 -14.30
C SER A 227 -18.37 5.61 -15.32
N CYS A 228 -17.24 4.93 -15.44
CA CYS A 228 -16.19 5.29 -16.41
C CYS A 228 -16.69 5.25 -17.85
N LEU A 229 -17.39 4.19 -18.25
CA LEU A 229 -18.00 4.09 -19.58
C LEU A 229 -19.00 5.22 -19.84
N LYS A 230 -19.84 5.56 -18.86
CA LYS A 230 -20.87 6.60 -19.00
C LYS A 230 -20.29 8.00 -19.10
N VAL A 231 -19.27 8.31 -18.27
CA VAL A 231 -18.73 9.67 -18.13
C VAL A 231 -17.62 9.94 -19.14
N HIS A 232 -16.73 8.95 -19.34
CA HIS A 232 -15.51 9.11 -20.14
C HIS A 232 -15.56 8.36 -21.48
N ASN A 233 -16.62 7.59 -21.76
CA ASN A 233 -16.78 6.75 -22.97
C ASN A 233 -15.58 5.80 -23.21
N GLN A 234 -14.93 5.37 -22.15
CA GLN A 234 -13.80 4.43 -22.18
C GLN A 234 -13.76 3.57 -20.92
N ARG A 235 -12.98 2.49 -20.95
CA ARG A 235 -12.82 1.63 -19.80
C ARG A 235 -11.77 2.20 -18.84
N ILE A 236 -11.73 1.66 -17.63
CA ILE A 236 -10.94 2.26 -16.54
C ILE A 236 -9.44 2.23 -16.85
N VAL A 237 -8.91 1.07 -17.27
CA VAL A 237 -7.46 0.94 -17.52
C VAL A 237 -7.04 1.74 -18.74
N ASP A 238 -7.90 1.84 -19.76
CA ASP A 238 -7.66 2.72 -20.92
C ASP A 238 -7.53 4.19 -20.46
N ARG A 239 -8.45 4.67 -19.62
CA ARG A 239 -8.40 6.01 -19.05
C ARG A 239 -7.12 6.24 -18.23
N LEU A 240 -6.75 5.29 -17.39
CA LEU A 240 -5.53 5.38 -16.58
C LEU A 240 -4.25 5.35 -17.44
N TYR A 241 -4.27 4.61 -18.55
CA TYR A 241 -3.18 4.60 -19.52
C TYR A 241 -3.01 5.99 -20.19
N ASP A 242 -4.11 6.59 -20.65
CA ASP A 242 -4.09 7.92 -21.27
C ASP A 242 -3.55 8.99 -20.31
N TRP A 243 -3.90 8.90 -19.02
CA TRP A 243 -3.40 9.79 -17.98
C TRP A 243 -1.99 9.45 -17.46
N LYS A 244 -1.32 8.41 -18.00
CA LYS A 244 0.03 7.98 -17.59
C LYS A 244 0.10 7.56 -16.12
N VAL A 245 -0.98 7.01 -15.60
CA VAL A 245 -1.05 6.45 -14.23
C VAL A 245 -0.33 5.11 -14.17
N LEU A 246 -0.36 4.33 -15.28
CA LEU A 246 0.28 3.03 -15.38
C LEU A 246 1.80 3.15 -15.47
N GLY A 247 2.51 2.16 -14.97
CA GLY A 247 3.98 2.06 -15.01
C GLY A 247 4.51 1.04 -14.03
N ASP A 248 5.79 0.74 -14.11
CA ASP A 248 6.48 -0.29 -13.34
C ASP A 248 6.53 -0.04 -11.81
N LYS A 249 6.25 1.19 -11.39
CA LYS A 249 6.15 1.59 -9.98
C LYS A 249 4.70 1.79 -9.52
N SER A 250 3.71 1.55 -10.37
CA SER A 250 2.30 1.75 -10.04
C SER A 250 1.64 0.46 -9.58
N LEU A 251 0.68 0.60 -8.65
CA LEU A 251 -0.14 -0.46 -8.09
C LEU A 251 -1.61 -0.23 -8.43
N LEU A 252 -2.24 -1.23 -9.06
CA LEU A 252 -3.68 -1.27 -9.30
C LEU A 252 -4.30 -2.29 -8.36
N ALA A 253 -5.10 -1.84 -7.40
CA ALA A 253 -5.79 -2.73 -6.48
C ALA A 253 -7.04 -3.32 -7.14
N HIS A 254 -7.31 -4.59 -6.86
CA HIS A 254 -8.46 -5.40 -7.27
C HIS A 254 -8.46 -5.84 -8.74
N CYS A 255 -8.71 -4.97 -9.70
CA CYS A 255 -8.82 -5.29 -11.14
C CYS A 255 -9.84 -6.40 -11.46
N ILE A 256 -11.00 -6.43 -10.76
CA ILE A 256 -11.99 -7.52 -10.87
C ILE A 256 -12.73 -7.48 -12.21
N TYR A 257 -13.19 -6.30 -12.64
CA TYR A 257 -14.03 -6.14 -13.85
C TYR A 257 -13.24 -5.60 -15.06
N ILE A 258 -11.99 -6.05 -15.22
CA ILE A 258 -11.16 -5.75 -16.39
C ILE A 258 -11.34 -6.79 -17.49
N ASN A 259 -10.99 -6.43 -18.73
CA ASN A 259 -11.04 -7.31 -19.90
C ASN A 259 -9.63 -7.67 -20.41
N PRO A 260 -9.50 -8.61 -21.40
CA PRO A 260 -8.18 -9.00 -21.92
C PRO A 260 -7.36 -7.84 -22.50
N HIS A 261 -7.98 -6.85 -23.14
CA HIS A 261 -7.27 -5.68 -23.67
C HIS A 261 -6.64 -4.86 -22.52
N GLU A 262 -7.39 -4.64 -21.43
CA GLU A 262 -6.89 -3.95 -20.24
C GLU A 262 -5.76 -4.73 -19.56
N MET A 263 -5.83 -6.08 -19.55
CA MET A 263 -4.73 -6.93 -19.07
C MET A 263 -3.46 -6.77 -19.93
N ASP A 264 -3.60 -6.64 -21.24
CA ASP A 264 -2.48 -6.39 -22.15
C ASP A 264 -1.84 -5.03 -21.91
N LEU A 265 -2.62 -3.99 -21.64
CA LEU A 265 -2.10 -2.65 -21.26
C LEU A 265 -1.31 -2.71 -19.94
N ILE A 266 -1.85 -3.37 -18.92
CA ILE A 266 -1.18 -3.56 -17.62
C ILE A 266 0.15 -4.29 -17.81
N LYS A 267 0.14 -5.37 -18.59
CA LYS A 267 1.35 -6.13 -18.92
C LYS A 267 2.36 -5.32 -19.70
N HIS A 268 1.92 -4.56 -20.71
CA HIS A 268 2.80 -3.74 -21.55
C HIS A 268 3.51 -2.64 -20.76
N THR A 269 2.83 -2.06 -19.78
CA THR A 269 3.37 -1.01 -18.91
C THR A 269 4.11 -1.55 -17.70
N ASN A 270 4.19 -2.87 -17.54
CA ASN A 270 4.77 -3.56 -16.37
C ASN A 270 4.16 -3.10 -15.03
N THR A 271 2.87 -2.73 -15.04
CA THR A 271 2.16 -2.26 -13.85
C THR A 271 1.80 -3.43 -12.93
N CYS A 272 1.97 -3.27 -11.63
CA CYS A 272 1.62 -4.29 -10.66
C CYS A 272 0.11 -4.30 -10.39
N VAL A 273 -0.47 -5.50 -10.28
CA VAL A 273 -1.84 -5.72 -9.80
C VAL A 273 -1.79 -6.34 -8.41
N VAL A 274 -2.56 -5.79 -7.51
CA VAL A 274 -2.76 -6.35 -6.16
C VAL A 274 -4.13 -7.00 -6.11
N HIS A 275 -4.15 -8.31 -5.99
CA HIS A 275 -5.38 -9.09 -5.84
C HIS A 275 -5.73 -9.21 -4.36
N ASN A 276 -6.95 -8.78 -4.01
CA ASN A 276 -7.52 -8.92 -2.67
C ASN A 276 -8.71 -9.87 -2.78
N PRO A 277 -8.57 -11.13 -2.33
CA PRO A 277 -9.59 -12.15 -2.44
C PRO A 277 -10.80 -11.91 -1.51
#